data_246800c47178655df11cd9631db76731
#
_entry.id   246800c47178655df11cd9631db76731
#
_cell.length_a   1.000
_cell.length_b   1.000
_cell.length_c   1.000
_cell.angle_alpha   90.00
_cell.angle_beta   90.00
_cell.angle_gamma   90.00
#
_symmetry.space_group_name_H-M   'P 1'
#
loop_
_entity.id
_entity.type
_entity.pdbx_description
1 polymer ?
#
loop_
_entity_poly.entity_id
_entity_poly.type
_entity_poly.pdbx_seq_one_letter_code
_entity_poly.pdbx_strand_id
1 'polypeptide(L)'
;MTTRLQRIAVLRALPGLGDLLCAVPALRALRVAHPEASITLVGLARAGWFVARFSHLVDHLLVLEGVSGLPEITPDPEACRRFVVRARAHQFDLAVQLHGSGVASNAVLELLGARRQGSAHLPGQAVPRGTSVPYPPGVPEVHRLLAVVAAVGCPPQGDELELPLEPVEERIAARMTAGALAATGGYTCLHPGASRPGRCWSPRGFAAVADHLVGLGRPVLLTGSVADREQVAAMRRAMTAEPELQQRLLCDVTGCTSVGVLGALYGGADLVVTNDTGASHVAVAVKARSVVVGGFHEPGRWEPLDRERHRAIAVGNAEDVTRVLGAVDEQLNRGRALDALV
;
A
#
# COMPACT_ATOMS: atom_id res chain seq x y z
N MET A 1 7.55 29.90 -23.34
CA MET A 1 8.18 28.59 -23.52
C MET A 1 8.36 27.95 -22.13
N THR A 2 7.59 26.93 -21.77
CA THR A 2 7.78 26.18 -20.54
C THR A 2 9.10 25.42 -20.66
N THR A 3 10.06 25.75 -19.81
CA THR A 3 11.36 25.06 -19.78
C THR A 3 11.09 23.58 -19.49
N ARG A 4 11.50 22.68 -20.39
CA ARG A 4 11.37 21.22 -20.23
C ARG A 4 12.12 20.80 -18.98
N LEU A 5 11.43 20.21 -18.01
CA LEU A 5 12.08 19.66 -16.80
C LEU A 5 12.85 18.40 -17.20
N GLN A 6 14.07 18.27 -16.71
CA GLN A 6 14.96 17.14 -16.99
C GLN A 6 15.18 16.26 -15.76
N ARG A 7 15.18 16.85 -14.56
CA ARG A 7 15.52 16.16 -13.31
C ARG A 7 14.49 16.52 -12.22
N ILE A 8 13.76 15.52 -11.79
CA ILE A 8 12.69 15.66 -10.80
C ILE A 8 13.02 14.82 -9.58
N ALA A 9 12.98 15.42 -8.38
CA ALA A 9 13.05 14.71 -7.12
C ALA A 9 11.65 14.55 -6.53
N VAL A 10 11.34 13.38 -5.99
CA VAL A 10 10.10 13.10 -5.26
C VAL A 10 10.46 12.63 -3.85
N LEU A 11 10.17 13.44 -2.85
CA LEU A 11 10.41 13.09 -1.46
C LEU A 11 9.27 12.22 -0.92
N ARG A 12 9.55 10.94 -0.63
CA ARG A 12 8.65 10.00 0.04
C ARG A 12 9.46 8.97 0.83
N ALA A 13 9.72 9.24 2.09
CA ALA A 13 10.57 8.43 2.97
C ALA A 13 9.75 7.62 4.00
N LEU A 14 8.48 7.35 3.73
CA LEU A 14 7.63 6.51 4.59
C LEU A 14 7.96 5.03 4.41
N PRO A 15 7.93 4.23 5.51
CA PRO A 15 8.40 2.84 5.48
C PRO A 15 7.36 1.84 4.97
N GLY A 16 6.08 2.20 4.92
CA GLY A 16 4.99 1.29 4.63
C GLY A 16 4.85 0.99 3.14
N LEU A 17 4.49 -0.26 2.83
CA LEU A 17 4.15 -0.68 1.47
C LEU A 17 2.98 0.14 0.90
N GLY A 18 1.92 0.33 1.71
CA GLY A 18 0.77 1.15 1.34
C GLY A 18 1.13 2.60 1.09
N ASP A 19 2.07 3.15 1.87
CA ASP A 19 2.56 4.51 1.67
C ASP A 19 3.17 4.71 0.28
N LEU A 20 3.96 3.75 -0.19
CA LEU A 20 4.58 3.81 -1.51
C LEU A 20 3.54 3.58 -2.62
N LEU A 21 2.64 2.62 -2.47
CA LEU A 21 1.59 2.35 -3.46
C LEU A 21 0.65 3.56 -3.64
N CYS A 22 0.29 4.26 -2.57
CA CYS A 22 -0.52 5.49 -2.65
C CYS A 22 0.16 6.62 -3.43
N ALA A 23 1.49 6.58 -3.61
CA ALA A 23 2.20 7.58 -4.41
C ALA A 23 2.20 7.27 -5.92
N VAL A 24 1.82 6.05 -6.33
CA VAL A 24 1.86 5.62 -7.73
C VAL A 24 1.06 6.53 -8.66
N PRO A 25 -0.19 6.95 -8.36
CA PRO A 25 -0.92 7.88 -9.22
C PRO A 25 -0.22 9.23 -9.40
N ALA A 26 0.41 9.77 -8.35
CA ALA A 26 1.16 11.01 -8.43
C ALA A 26 2.45 10.86 -9.27
N LEU A 27 3.15 9.72 -9.15
CA LEU A 27 4.31 9.40 -9.98
C LEU A 27 3.92 9.22 -11.45
N ARG A 28 2.77 8.59 -11.73
CA ARG A 28 2.21 8.47 -13.07
C ARG A 28 1.91 9.85 -13.68
N ALA A 29 1.30 10.76 -12.93
CA ALA A 29 1.04 12.12 -13.36
C ALA A 29 2.34 12.88 -13.70
N LEU A 30 3.39 12.74 -12.87
CA LEU A 30 4.71 13.32 -13.14
C LEU A 30 5.34 12.73 -14.40
N ARG A 31 5.30 11.40 -14.57
CA ARG A 31 5.89 10.72 -15.75
C ARG A 31 5.17 11.11 -17.04
N VAL A 32 3.86 11.14 -17.05
CA VAL A 32 3.08 11.56 -18.24
C VAL A 32 3.33 13.03 -18.60
N ALA A 33 3.41 13.92 -17.62
CA ALA A 33 3.71 15.33 -17.86
C ALA A 33 5.17 15.54 -18.31
N HIS A 34 6.10 14.68 -17.91
CA HIS A 34 7.53 14.79 -18.18
C HIS A 34 8.13 13.44 -18.61
N PRO A 35 7.78 12.91 -19.79
CA PRO A 35 8.14 11.54 -20.21
C PRO A 35 9.65 11.28 -20.29
N GLU A 36 10.43 12.33 -20.60
CA GLU A 36 11.90 12.25 -20.76
C GLU A 36 12.67 12.68 -19.51
N ALA A 37 11.98 13.08 -18.43
CA ALA A 37 12.65 13.53 -17.22
C ALA A 37 13.21 12.32 -16.43
N SER A 38 14.38 12.49 -15.84
CA SER A 38 14.89 11.58 -14.83
C SER A 38 14.17 11.86 -13.50
N ILE A 39 13.36 10.92 -13.04
CA ILE A 39 12.60 11.00 -11.79
C ILE A 39 13.33 10.20 -10.71
N THR A 40 13.75 10.88 -9.64
CA THR A 40 14.47 10.31 -8.51
C THR A 40 13.57 10.28 -7.27
N LEU A 41 13.30 9.08 -6.74
CA LEU A 41 12.67 8.93 -5.42
C LEU A 41 13.71 9.23 -4.34
N VAL A 42 13.44 10.22 -3.50
CA VAL A 42 14.20 10.51 -2.28
C VAL A 42 13.49 9.82 -1.13
N GLY A 43 14.07 8.74 -0.62
CA GLY A 43 13.38 7.85 0.31
C GLY A 43 14.30 6.95 1.11
N LEU A 44 13.72 5.99 1.82
CA LEU A 44 14.46 5.02 2.63
C LEU A 44 15.17 4.00 1.73
N ALA A 45 16.30 3.45 2.17
CA ALA A 45 17.05 2.43 1.42
C ALA A 45 16.17 1.23 1.03
N ARG A 46 15.22 0.86 1.89
CA ARG A 46 14.26 -0.22 1.62
C ARG A 46 13.31 0.06 0.42
N ALA A 47 13.21 1.27 -0.07
CA ALA A 47 12.40 1.61 -1.24
C ALA A 47 13.05 1.16 -2.57
N GLY A 48 14.24 0.54 -2.54
CA GLY A 48 14.91 0.05 -3.75
C GLY A 48 14.07 -0.95 -4.56
N TRP A 49 13.34 -1.84 -3.88
CA TRP A 49 12.42 -2.77 -4.55
C TRP A 49 11.31 -2.03 -5.31
N PHE A 50 10.82 -0.92 -4.74
CA PHE A 50 9.78 -0.11 -5.36
C PHE A 50 10.29 0.55 -6.64
N VAL A 51 11.47 1.17 -6.60
CA VAL A 51 12.09 1.79 -7.78
C VAL A 51 12.34 0.74 -8.88
N ALA A 52 12.84 -0.45 -8.52
CA ALA A 52 13.03 -1.53 -9.48
C ALA A 52 11.72 -1.97 -10.14
N ARG A 53 10.64 -2.13 -9.34
CA ARG A 53 9.32 -2.58 -9.82
C ARG A 53 8.59 -1.52 -10.64
N PHE A 54 8.74 -0.26 -10.27
CA PHE A 54 8.09 0.87 -10.92
C PHE A 54 9.05 1.67 -11.81
N SER A 55 10.00 0.98 -12.46
CA SER A 55 11.00 1.59 -13.34
C SER A 55 10.42 2.36 -14.53
N HIS A 56 9.17 2.10 -14.89
CA HIS A 56 8.41 2.88 -15.87
C HIS A 56 7.93 4.26 -15.32
N LEU A 57 7.95 4.48 -14.01
CA LEU A 57 7.54 5.72 -13.36
C LEU A 57 8.71 6.46 -12.70
N VAL A 58 9.66 5.72 -12.12
CA VAL A 58 10.78 6.24 -11.31
C VAL A 58 12.09 5.60 -11.79
N ASP A 59 13.13 6.42 -12.02
CA ASP A 59 14.41 5.93 -12.57
C ASP A 59 15.43 5.61 -11.49
N HIS A 60 15.46 6.40 -10.39
CA HIS A 60 16.53 6.32 -9.39
C HIS A 60 15.99 6.40 -7.96
N LEU A 61 16.78 5.84 -7.02
CA LEU A 61 16.63 6.05 -5.59
C LEU A 61 17.79 6.88 -5.06
N LEU A 62 17.50 8.00 -4.44
CA LEU A 62 18.44 8.73 -3.58
C LEU A 62 18.09 8.45 -2.13
N VAL A 63 18.94 7.67 -1.45
CA VAL A 63 18.70 7.29 -0.05
C VAL A 63 18.82 8.52 0.84
N LEU A 64 17.75 8.81 1.58
CA LEU A 64 17.67 9.88 2.57
C LEU A 64 18.30 9.43 3.87
N GLU A 65 19.30 10.17 4.34
CA GLU A 65 20.08 9.81 5.52
C GLU A 65 20.32 11.02 6.43
N GLY A 66 20.35 10.78 7.74
CA GLY A 66 20.85 11.68 8.76
C GLY A 66 20.06 12.96 9.00
N VAL A 67 18.95 13.19 8.29
CA VAL A 67 18.12 14.38 8.48
C VAL A 67 17.39 14.33 9.82
N SER A 68 17.19 15.50 10.45
CA SER A 68 16.38 15.63 11.65
C SER A 68 14.91 15.94 11.31
N GLY A 69 14.00 15.65 12.23
CA GLY A 69 12.59 16.01 12.14
C GLY A 69 11.71 14.98 11.46
N LEU A 70 12.26 13.96 10.79
CA LEU A 70 11.50 12.82 10.28
C LEU A 70 11.68 11.62 11.22
N PRO A 71 10.59 11.04 11.77
CA PRO A 71 10.68 9.93 12.71
C PRO A 71 11.25 8.65 12.10
N GLU A 72 11.24 8.55 10.78
CA GLU A 72 11.77 7.41 10.02
C GLU A 72 13.29 7.41 9.89
N ILE A 73 13.95 8.54 10.21
CA ILE A 73 15.38 8.75 10.00
C ILE A 73 16.06 9.01 11.34
N THR A 74 17.10 8.27 11.64
CA THR A 74 17.98 8.60 12.77
C THR A 74 18.82 9.83 12.43
N PRO A 75 18.74 10.91 13.21
CA PRO A 75 19.54 12.11 12.97
C PRO A 75 21.05 11.82 13.07
N ASP A 76 21.79 12.21 12.06
CA ASP A 76 23.25 12.17 12.01
C ASP A 76 23.76 13.35 11.17
N PRO A 77 24.38 14.36 11.79
CA PRO A 77 24.83 15.57 11.08
C PRO A 77 25.84 15.30 9.96
N GLU A 78 26.67 14.26 10.09
CA GLU A 78 27.65 13.94 9.07
C GLU A 78 27.02 13.18 7.89
N ALA A 79 26.16 12.22 8.14
CA ALA A 79 25.35 11.55 7.12
C ALA A 79 24.46 12.57 6.38
N CYS A 80 23.85 13.51 7.11
CA CYS A 80 23.05 14.58 6.52
C CYS A 80 23.90 15.46 5.58
N ARG A 81 25.12 15.86 5.99
CA ARG A 81 26.01 16.63 5.10
C ARG A 81 26.35 15.85 3.83
N ARG A 82 26.70 14.57 3.95
CA ARG A 82 26.96 13.72 2.79
C ARG A 82 25.74 13.60 1.87
N PHE A 83 24.56 13.41 2.44
CA PHE A 83 23.30 13.38 1.70
C PHE A 83 23.07 14.69 0.94
N VAL A 84 23.20 15.85 1.59
CA VAL A 84 23.00 17.17 0.96
C VAL A 84 23.95 17.38 -0.22
N VAL A 85 25.22 17.01 -0.07
CA VAL A 85 26.19 17.10 -1.18
C VAL A 85 25.74 16.25 -2.38
N ARG A 86 25.36 15.00 -2.14
CA ARG A 86 24.85 14.11 -3.19
C ARG A 86 23.57 14.67 -3.84
N ALA A 87 22.61 15.11 -3.02
CA ALA A 87 21.33 15.63 -3.50
C ALA A 87 21.51 16.85 -4.40
N ARG A 88 22.36 17.81 -4.00
CA ARG A 88 22.63 19.02 -4.79
C ARG A 88 23.43 18.76 -6.06
N ALA A 89 24.23 17.71 -6.10
CA ALA A 89 24.94 17.29 -7.31
C ALA A 89 23.98 16.85 -8.43
N HIS A 90 22.78 16.40 -8.10
CA HIS A 90 21.73 16.09 -9.09
C HIS A 90 21.17 17.33 -9.80
N GLN A 91 21.30 18.55 -9.21
CA GLN A 91 20.79 19.82 -9.79
C GLN A 91 19.32 19.69 -10.24
N PHE A 92 18.44 19.27 -9.35
CA PHE A 92 17.02 19.07 -9.65
C PHE A 92 16.35 20.36 -10.15
N ASP A 93 15.57 20.23 -11.24
CA ASP A 93 14.74 21.31 -11.75
C ASP A 93 13.47 21.49 -10.91
N LEU A 94 12.90 20.36 -10.44
CA LEU A 94 11.71 20.31 -9.59
C LEU A 94 11.94 19.31 -8.45
N ALA A 95 11.58 19.69 -7.24
CA ALA A 95 11.41 18.75 -6.13
C ALA A 95 9.97 18.79 -5.63
N VAL A 96 9.36 17.61 -5.47
CA VAL A 96 7.98 17.46 -5.00
C VAL A 96 7.96 16.71 -3.67
N GLN A 97 7.30 17.30 -2.68
CA GLN A 97 7.11 16.69 -1.37
C GLN A 97 5.81 15.88 -1.36
N LEU A 98 5.93 14.55 -1.26
CA LEU A 98 4.82 13.62 -1.10
C LEU A 98 4.87 12.88 0.26
N HIS A 99 5.47 13.48 1.28
CA HIS A 99 5.73 12.89 2.59
C HIS A 99 4.95 13.63 3.68
N GLY A 100 3.75 13.14 4.00
CA GLY A 100 2.91 13.70 5.06
C GLY A 100 2.47 15.15 4.85
N SER A 101 2.20 15.84 5.94
CA SER A 101 1.60 17.18 5.93
C SER A 101 2.56 18.33 5.58
N GLY A 102 3.83 18.04 5.42
CA GLY A 102 4.85 19.07 5.15
C GLY A 102 5.52 19.68 6.38
N VAL A 103 4.99 19.48 7.59
CA VAL A 103 5.51 20.14 8.82
C VAL A 103 7.02 19.96 9.00
N ALA A 104 7.52 18.74 8.86
CA ALA A 104 8.95 18.44 8.94
C ALA A 104 9.57 18.22 7.55
N SER A 105 8.83 17.61 6.63
CA SER A 105 9.36 17.20 5.34
C SER A 105 9.62 18.36 4.38
N ASN A 106 8.98 19.53 4.54
CA ASN A 106 9.30 20.71 3.74
C ASN A 106 10.71 21.23 3.99
N ALA A 107 11.22 21.16 5.23
CA ALA A 107 12.61 21.49 5.51
C ALA A 107 13.60 20.54 4.80
N VAL A 108 13.24 19.25 4.71
CA VAL A 108 14.03 18.25 3.96
C VAL A 108 13.99 18.54 2.46
N LEU A 109 12.84 18.97 1.93
CA LEU A 109 12.69 19.34 0.51
C LEU A 109 13.67 20.48 0.13
N GLU A 110 13.85 21.45 1.01
CA GLU A 110 14.78 22.57 0.78
C GLU A 110 16.25 22.13 0.69
N LEU A 111 16.63 21.06 1.42
CA LEU A 111 18.00 20.52 1.36
C LEU A 111 18.38 20.01 -0.03
N LEU A 112 17.40 19.60 -0.85
CA LEU A 112 17.62 19.08 -2.20
C LEU A 112 18.14 20.18 -3.16
N GLY A 113 17.92 21.44 -2.86
CA GLY A 113 18.41 22.57 -3.65
C GLY A 113 17.77 22.69 -5.05
N ALA A 114 16.56 22.17 -5.23
CA ALA A 114 15.85 22.25 -6.50
C ALA A 114 15.46 23.68 -6.89
N ARG A 115 15.41 23.96 -8.20
CA ARG A 115 15.03 25.28 -8.74
C ARG A 115 13.57 25.62 -8.45
N ARG A 116 12.68 24.64 -8.53
CA ARG A 116 11.24 24.73 -8.24
C ARG A 116 10.88 23.70 -7.18
N GLN A 117 9.86 24.01 -6.38
CA GLN A 117 9.37 23.11 -5.34
C GLN A 117 7.86 23.04 -5.38
N GLY A 118 7.33 21.81 -5.15
CA GLY A 118 5.93 21.54 -4.92
C GLY A 118 5.74 20.84 -3.58
N SER A 119 4.80 21.31 -2.75
CA SER A 119 4.63 20.79 -1.39
C SER A 119 3.19 20.88 -0.89
N ALA A 120 2.94 20.33 0.29
CA ALA A 120 1.75 20.56 1.07
C ALA A 120 2.08 21.28 2.37
N HIS A 121 1.08 21.92 3.00
CA HIS A 121 1.18 22.56 4.31
C HIS A 121 -0.11 22.41 5.10
N LEU A 122 -0.02 22.38 6.42
CA LEU A 122 -1.23 22.39 7.26
C LEU A 122 -1.93 23.75 7.19
N PRO A 123 -3.26 23.78 7.21
CA PRO A 123 -4.00 25.04 7.33
C PRO A 123 -3.55 25.85 8.54
N GLY A 124 -3.34 27.16 8.37
CA GLY A 124 -2.87 28.07 9.42
C GLY A 124 -1.36 28.08 9.67
N GLN A 125 -0.58 27.25 8.99
CA GLN A 125 0.89 27.34 9.02
C GLN A 125 1.42 28.23 7.91
N ALA A 126 2.67 28.68 8.06
CA ALA A 126 3.36 29.45 7.03
C ALA A 126 3.45 28.62 5.73
N VAL A 127 3.09 29.27 4.62
CA VAL A 127 3.17 28.63 3.29
C VAL A 127 4.64 28.47 2.91
N PRO A 128 5.10 27.25 2.59
CA PRO A 128 6.48 26.99 2.17
C PRO A 128 6.83 27.72 0.88
N ARG A 129 8.12 27.83 0.62
CA ARG A 129 8.63 28.35 -0.65
C ARG A 129 8.13 27.53 -1.84
N GLY A 130 7.89 28.16 -2.97
CA GLY A 130 7.42 27.50 -4.20
C GLY A 130 5.90 27.36 -4.25
N THR A 131 5.45 26.33 -4.92
CA THR A 131 4.01 25.99 -5.03
C THR A 131 3.62 25.09 -3.88
N SER A 132 2.61 25.47 -3.10
CA SER A 132 2.15 24.68 -1.97
C SER A 132 0.62 24.62 -1.90
N VAL A 133 0.09 23.45 -1.56
CA VAL A 133 -1.35 23.23 -1.39
C VAL A 133 -1.69 22.95 0.08
N PRO A 134 -2.90 23.31 0.54
CA PRO A 134 -3.37 22.90 1.85
C PRO A 134 -3.40 21.36 1.97
N TYR A 135 -3.04 20.85 3.15
CA TYR A 135 -3.13 19.43 3.50
C TYR A 135 -4.41 19.20 4.32
N PRO A 136 -5.55 18.89 3.67
CA PRO A 136 -6.84 18.82 4.35
C PRO A 136 -7.00 17.52 5.14
N PRO A 137 -7.64 17.55 6.32
CA PRO A 137 -8.04 16.32 7.02
C PRO A 137 -9.12 15.56 6.23
N GLY A 138 -9.25 14.24 6.47
CA GLY A 138 -10.32 13.42 5.90
C GLY A 138 -10.29 13.18 4.38
N VAL A 139 -9.31 13.73 3.65
CA VAL A 139 -9.12 13.49 2.22
C VAL A 139 -8.27 12.24 2.02
N PRO A 140 -8.60 11.35 1.07
CA PRO A 140 -7.77 10.19 0.74
C PRO A 140 -6.32 10.56 0.45
N GLU A 141 -5.37 9.74 0.92
CA GLU A 141 -3.94 9.99 0.74
C GLU A 141 -3.59 10.16 -0.74
N VAL A 142 -4.12 9.31 -1.61
CA VAL A 142 -3.93 9.41 -3.06
C VAL A 142 -4.29 10.79 -3.60
N HIS A 143 -5.46 11.32 -3.22
CA HIS A 143 -5.93 12.63 -3.70
C HIS A 143 -5.10 13.78 -3.13
N ARG A 144 -4.58 13.66 -1.90
CA ARG A 144 -3.63 14.65 -1.33
C ARG A 144 -2.35 14.73 -2.16
N LEU A 145 -1.79 13.56 -2.53
CA LEU A 145 -0.56 13.51 -3.32
C LEU A 145 -0.80 14.01 -4.74
N LEU A 146 -1.92 13.66 -5.35
CA LEU A 146 -2.33 14.17 -6.67
C LEU A 146 -2.51 15.69 -6.67
N ALA A 147 -3.06 16.28 -5.61
CA ALA A 147 -3.21 17.74 -5.49
C ALA A 147 -1.85 18.46 -5.53
N VAL A 148 -0.81 17.91 -4.90
CA VAL A 148 0.54 18.48 -4.91
C VAL A 148 1.13 18.47 -6.32
N VAL A 149 1.05 17.34 -7.04
CA VAL A 149 1.61 17.24 -8.40
C VAL A 149 0.79 18.04 -9.42
N ALA A 150 -0.52 18.11 -9.26
CA ALA A 150 -1.38 18.97 -10.09
C ALA A 150 -1.01 20.45 -9.96
N ALA A 151 -0.73 20.91 -8.75
CA ALA A 151 -0.34 22.30 -8.49
C ALA A 151 0.99 22.69 -9.13
N VAL A 152 1.89 21.76 -9.39
CA VAL A 152 3.14 22.03 -10.12
C VAL A 152 3.03 21.83 -11.63
N GLY A 153 1.83 21.59 -12.14
CA GLY A 153 1.55 21.51 -13.57
C GLY A 153 1.48 20.08 -14.13
N CYS A 154 1.31 19.06 -13.26
CA CYS A 154 1.19 17.67 -13.66
C CYS A 154 -0.25 17.18 -13.36
N PRO A 155 -1.20 17.30 -14.30
CA PRO A 155 -2.59 16.93 -14.06
C PRO A 155 -2.74 15.44 -13.78
N PRO A 156 -3.68 15.03 -12.90
CA PRO A 156 -3.93 13.63 -12.59
C PRO A 156 -4.21 12.78 -13.83
N GLN A 157 -3.72 11.54 -13.81
CA GLN A 157 -3.89 10.53 -14.85
C GLN A 157 -4.58 9.29 -14.26
N GLY A 158 -5.72 9.49 -13.59
CA GLY A 158 -6.39 8.50 -12.77
C GLY A 158 -5.85 8.49 -11.33
N ASP A 159 -6.58 7.81 -10.45
CA ASP A 159 -6.25 7.67 -9.02
C ASP A 159 -6.08 6.19 -8.60
N GLU A 160 -6.14 5.28 -9.57
CA GLU A 160 -5.99 3.85 -9.33
C GLU A 160 -4.55 3.51 -8.94
N LEU A 161 -4.43 2.67 -7.89
CA LEU A 161 -3.18 2.02 -7.54
C LEU A 161 -2.85 0.94 -8.59
N GLU A 162 -1.58 0.63 -8.74
CA GLU A 162 -1.10 -0.49 -9.53
C GLU A 162 0.05 -1.21 -8.83
N LEU A 163 0.21 -2.48 -9.12
CA LEU A 163 1.37 -3.28 -8.76
C LEU A 163 1.74 -4.14 -9.97
N PRO A 164 2.72 -3.75 -10.78
CA PRO A 164 3.19 -4.59 -11.89
C PRO A 164 3.64 -5.96 -11.39
N LEU A 165 3.12 -7.03 -11.97
CA LEU A 165 3.50 -8.41 -11.63
C LEU A 165 4.44 -8.96 -12.68
N GLU A 166 5.41 -9.75 -12.24
CA GLU A 166 6.32 -10.46 -13.13
C GLU A 166 5.77 -11.87 -13.42
N PRO A 167 5.96 -12.41 -14.65
CA PRO A 167 5.47 -13.75 -15.00
C PRO A 167 5.97 -14.87 -14.07
N VAL A 168 7.14 -14.71 -13.46
CA VAL A 168 7.69 -15.65 -12.47
C VAL A 168 6.85 -15.65 -11.19
N GLU A 169 6.37 -14.49 -10.74
CA GLU A 169 5.55 -14.33 -9.54
C GLU A 169 4.17 -14.98 -9.73
N GLU A 170 3.58 -14.78 -10.89
CA GLU A 170 2.31 -15.44 -11.27
C GLU A 170 2.45 -16.97 -11.33
N ARG A 171 3.55 -17.48 -11.89
CA ARG A 171 3.83 -18.94 -11.90
C ARG A 171 4.03 -19.49 -10.49
N ILE A 172 4.69 -18.76 -9.58
CA ILE A 172 4.87 -19.18 -8.19
C ILE A 172 3.50 -19.21 -7.49
N ALA A 173 2.70 -18.16 -7.62
CA ALA A 173 1.35 -18.09 -7.07
C ALA A 173 0.46 -19.24 -7.58
N ALA A 174 0.46 -19.50 -8.88
CA ALA A 174 -0.29 -20.61 -9.49
C ALA A 174 0.10 -21.99 -8.90
N ARG A 175 1.41 -22.23 -8.64
CA ARG A 175 1.86 -23.46 -7.98
C ARG A 175 1.38 -23.55 -6.53
N MET A 176 1.40 -22.43 -5.78
CA MET A 176 0.93 -22.38 -4.39
C MET A 176 -0.57 -22.65 -4.27
N THR A 177 -1.36 -22.29 -5.29
CA THR A 177 -2.83 -22.40 -5.29
C THR A 177 -3.36 -23.61 -6.04
N ALA A 178 -2.51 -24.39 -6.71
CA ALA A 178 -2.94 -25.49 -7.59
C ALA A 178 -3.87 -26.50 -6.89
N GLY A 179 -3.56 -26.88 -5.64
CA GLY A 179 -4.39 -27.79 -4.85
C GLY A 179 -5.76 -27.21 -4.49
N ALA A 180 -5.80 -25.91 -4.10
CA ALA A 180 -7.04 -25.21 -3.76
C ALA A 180 -7.95 -25.07 -5.00
N LEU A 181 -7.38 -24.66 -6.13
CA LEU A 181 -8.11 -24.49 -7.39
C LEU A 181 -8.64 -25.83 -7.92
N ALA A 182 -7.84 -26.90 -7.83
CA ALA A 182 -8.29 -28.24 -8.25
C ALA A 182 -9.46 -28.77 -7.39
N ALA A 183 -9.51 -28.37 -6.11
CA ALA A 183 -10.55 -28.85 -5.20
C ALA A 183 -11.89 -28.11 -5.36
N THR A 184 -11.87 -26.79 -5.65
CA THR A 184 -13.08 -25.95 -5.57
C THR A 184 -13.20 -24.88 -6.64
N GLY A 185 -12.19 -24.73 -7.50
CA GLY A 185 -12.14 -23.71 -8.56
C GLY A 185 -11.80 -22.30 -8.07
N GLY A 186 -11.62 -22.08 -6.75
CA GLY A 186 -11.31 -20.77 -6.18
C GLY A 186 -10.72 -20.83 -4.77
N TYR A 187 -10.31 -19.70 -4.21
CA TYR A 187 -9.76 -19.57 -2.84
C TYR A 187 -9.94 -18.16 -2.28
N THR A 188 -9.85 -18.05 -0.96
CA THR A 188 -9.86 -16.77 -0.25
C THR A 188 -8.53 -16.57 0.46
N CYS A 189 -7.95 -15.37 0.37
CA CYS A 189 -6.76 -15.00 1.14
C CYS A 189 -7.14 -14.33 2.45
N LEU A 190 -6.57 -14.77 3.58
CA LEU A 190 -6.65 -14.09 4.87
C LEU A 190 -5.27 -13.56 5.26
N HIS A 191 -5.21 -12.27 5.64
CA HIS A 191 -3.99 -11.60 6.09
C HIS A 191 -4.19 -10.98 7.47
N PRO A 192 -4.03 -11.78 8.55
CA PRO A 192 -4.30 -11.30 9.91
C PRO A 192 -3.17 -10.44 10.50
N GLY A 193 -2.04 -10.30 9.78
CA GLY A 193 -0.90 -9.50 10.19
C GLY A 193 -1.10 -7.99 10.02
N ALA A 194 -0.31 -7.20 10.76
CA ALA A 194 -0.14 -5.77 10.56
C ALA A 194 1.21 -5.30 11.12
N SER A 195 1.76 -4.23 10.55
CA SER A 195 3.05 -3.67 10.99
C SER A 195 3.06 -3.15 12.43
N ARG A 196 1.89 -2.90 13.03
CA ARG A 196 1.72 -2.46 14.41
C ARG A 196 0.65 -3.31 15.10
N PRO A 197 0.92 -3.88 16.29
CA PRO A 197 -0.06 -4.72 17.02
C PRO A 197 -1.42 -4.07 17.22
N GLY A 198 -1.46 -2.75 17.53
CA GLY A 198 -2.69 -1.99 17.73
C GLY A 198 -3.55 -1.78 16.46
N ARG A 199 -3.07 -2.21 15.28
CA ARG A 199 -3.81 -2.21 14.01
C ARG A 199 -4.35 -3.58 13.62
N CYS A 200 -4.07 -4.62 14.42
CA CYS A 200 -4.59 -5.96 14.16
C CYS A 200 -5.99 -6.12 14.74
N TRP A 201 -6.90 -6.61 13.94
CA TRP A 201 -8.12 -7.20 14.47
C TRP A 201 -7.78 -8.47 15.26
N SER A 202 -8.68 -8.90 16.16
CA SER A 202 -8.39 -10.01 17.06
C SER A 202 -8.13 -11.33 16.30
N PRO A 203 -7.24 -12.19 16.80
CA PRO A 203 -7.05 -13.54 16.25
C PRO A 203 -8.36 -14.34 16.20
N ARG A 204 -9.24 -14.18 17.21
CA ARG A 204 -10.56 -14.82 17.23
C ARG A 204 -11.48 -14.33 16.12
N GLY A 205 -11.41 -13.03 15.76
CA GLY A 205 -12.19 -12.48 14.66
C GLY A 205 -11.77 -13.10 13.32
N PHE A 206 -10.47 -13.16 13.03
CA PHE A 206 -9.95 -13.84 11.84
C PHE A 206 -10.23 -15.33 11.85
N ALA A 207 -10.16 -16.00 13.02
CA ALA A 207 -10.53 -17.41 13.16
C ALA A 207 -11.99 -17.67 12.79
N ALA A 208 -12.92 -16.81 13.24
CA ALA A 208 -14.34 -16.93 12.88
C ALA A 208 -14.56 -16.78 11.36
N VAL A 209 -13.82 -15.89 10.70
CA VAL A 209 -13.86 -15.78 9.23
C VAL A 209 -13.30 -17.03 8.56
N ALA A 210 -12.18 -17.58 9.05
CA ALA A 210 -11.61 -18.81 8.54
C ALA A 210 -12.57 -20.00 8.72
N ASP A 211 -13.16 -20.16 9.91
CA ASP A 211 -14.13 -21.22 10.22
C ASP A 211 -15.37 -21.13 9.30
N HIS A 212 -15.88 -19.91 9.09
CA HIS A 212 -17.00 -19.66 8.17
C HIS A 212 -16.67 -20.10 6.73
N LEU A 213 -15.53 -19.66 6.21
CA LEU A 213 -15.10 -20.01 4.84
C LEU A 213 -14.86 -21.51 4.67
N VAL A 214 -14.17 -22.14 5.63
CA VAL A 214 -13.92 -23.60 5.64
C VAL A 214 -15.24 -24.37 5.75
N GLY A 215 -16.18 -23.91 6.58
CA GLY A 215 -17.53 -24.45 6.69
C GLY A 215 -18.33 -24.39 5.39
N LEU A 216 -18.08 -23.38 4.54
CA LEU A 216 -18.63 -23.27 3.18
C LEU A 216 -17.86 -24.13 2.15
N GLY A 217 -16.87 -24.92 2.58
CA GLY A 217 -16.04 -25.75 1.71
C GLY A 217 -15.03 -24.92 0.88
N ARG A 218 -14.73 -23.68 1.25
CA ARG A 218 -13.84 -22.79 0.50
C ARG A 218 -12.40 -22.89 1.02
N PRO A 219 -11.39 -23.09 0.14
CA PRO A 219 -10.01 -23.03 0.52
C PRO A 219 -9.60 -21.64 1.01
N VAL A 220 -8.80 -21.61 2.07
CA VAL A 220 -8.29 -20.40 2.71
C VAL A 220 -6.76 -20.41 2.67
N LEU A 221 -6.16 -19.39 2.08
CA LEU A 221 -4.72 -19.15 2.11
C LEU A 221 -4.41 -18.11 3.20
N LEU A 222 -3.63 -18.52 4.20
CA LEU A 222 -3.11 -17.60 5.22
C LEU A 222 -1.85 -16.95 4.69
N THR A 223 -1.86 -15.62 4.64
CA THR A 223 -0.75 -14.81 4.13
C THR A 223 -0.22 -13.89 5.23
N GLY A 224 1.02 -13.47 5.10
CA GLY A 224 1.70 -12.59 6.05
C GLY A 224 3.19 -12.57 5.82
N SER A 225 3.88 -11.65 6.47
CA SER A 225 5.34 -11.64 6.58
C SER A 225 5.82 -12.67 7.61
N VAL A 226 7.14 -12.86 7.70
CA VAL A 226 7.74 -13.68 8.78
C VAL A 226 7.36 -13.15 10.18
N ALA A 227 7.22 -11.82 10.32
CA ALA A 227 6.84 -11.19 11.58
C ALA A 227 5.39 -11.51 12.01
N ASP A 228 4.52 -11.89 11.07
CA ASP A 228 3.10 -12.16 11.33
C ASP A 228 2.82 -13.60 11.77
N ARG A 229 3.86 -14.47 11.83
CA ARG A 229 3.71 -15.90 12.15
C ARG A 229 3.00 -16.15 13.47
N GLU A 230 3.32 -15.37 14.52
CA GLU A 230 2.65 -15.54 15.83
C GLU A 230 1.17 -15.14 15.77
N GLN A 231 0.83 -14.09 15.04
CA GLN A 231 -0.55 -13.67 14.82
C GLN A 231 -1.36 -14.73 14.07
N VAL A 232 -0.77 -15.32 13.02
CA VAL A 232 -1.37 -16.43 12.27
C VAL A 232 -1.52 -17.66 13.14
N ALA A 233 -0.51 -18.03 13.94
CA ALA A 233 -0.57 -19.14 14.86
C ALA A 233 -1.65 -18.93 15.94
N ALA A 234 -1.78 -17.72 16.48
CA ALA A 234 -2.84 -17.37 17.44
C ALA A 234 -4.23 -17.47 16.82
N MET A 235 -4.40 -17.04 15.57
CA MET A 235 -5.65 -17.22 14.82
C MET A 235 -5.98 -18.73 14.64
N ARG A 236 -5.01 -19.55 14.20
CA ARG A 236 -5.22 -21.00 14.02
C ARG A 236 -5.59 -21.71 15.32
N ARG A 237 -4.97 -21.34 16.45
CA ARG A 237 -5.34 -21.88 17.78
C ARG A 237 -6.77 -21.50 18.22
N ALA A 238 -7.30 -20.40 17.69
CA ALA A 238 -8.65 -19.93 18.00
C ALA A 238 -9.74 -20.48 17.08
N MET A 239 -9.35 -21.18 16.00
CA MET A 239 -10.32 -21.83 15.08
C MET A 239 -11.04 -22.98 15.78
N THR A 240 -12.31 -23.17 15.39
CA THR A 240 -13.22 -24.21 15.93
C THR A 240 -13.69 -25.20 14.88
N ALA A 241 -13.41 -24.97 13.60
CA ALA A 241 -13.71 -25.90 12.53
C ALA A 241 -13.03 -27.26 12.73
N GLU A 242 -13.66 -28.33 12.23
CA GLU A 242 -13.15 -29.70 12.34
C GLU A 242 -11.72 -29.82 11.81
N PRO A 243 -10.81 -30.53 12.50
CA PRO A 243 -9.41 -30.65 12.12
C PRO A 243 -9.20 -31.15 10.68
N GLU A 244 -10.02 -32.09 10.23
CA GLU A 244 -9.99 -32.66 8.86
C GLU A 244 -10.30 -31.60 7.81
N LEU A 245 -11.26 -30.72 8.09
CA LEU A 245 -11.61 -29.60 7.20
C LEU A 245 -10.49 -28.58 7.15
N GLN A 246 -9.91 -28.24 8.33
CA GLN A 246 -8.75 -27.35 8.39
C GLN A 246 -7.58 -27.92 7.59
N GLN A 247 -7.24 -29.19 7.77
CA GLN A 247 -6.14 -29.84 7.06
C GLN A 247 -6.36 -29.84 5.53
N ARG A 248 -7.60 -29.98 5.08
CA ARG A 248 -7.95 -30.04 3.65
C ARG A 248 -8.02 -28.66 3.00
N LEU A 249 -8.51 -27.64 3.71
CA LEU A 249 -8.91 -26.36 3.12
C LEU A 249 -8.06 -25.18 3.57
N LEU A 250 -7.18 -25.33 4.59
CA LEU A 250 -6.35 -24.26 5.08
C LEU A 250 -4.90 -24.46 4.62
N CYS A 251 -4.38 -23.50 3.87
CA CYS A 251 -2.98 -23.46 3.43
C CYS A 251 -2.27 -22.24 4.05
N ASP A 252 -1.17 -22.47 4.76
CA ASP A 252 -0.39 -21.41 5.40
C ASP A 252 0.87 -21.11 4.58
N VAL A 253 0.90 -19.96 3.94
CA VAL A 253 2.03 -19.44 3.16
C VAL A 253 2.69 -18.24 3.81
N THR A 254 2.48 -18.04 5.11
CA THR A 254 3.02 -16.93 5.90
C THR A 254 4.54 -16.93 5.90
N GLY A 255 5.14 -15.82 5.48
CA GLY A 255 6.59 -15.66 5.34
C GLY A 255 7.19 -16.32 4.11
N CYS A 256 6.38 -16.85 3.18
CA CYS A 256 6.84 -17.55 1.98
C CYS A 256 6.64 -16.73 0.70
N THR A 257 6.16 -15.48 0.79
CA THR A 257 5.84 -14.66 -0.38
C THR A 257 6.67 -13.39 -0.45
N SER A 258 7.11 -13.01 -1.65
CA SER A 258 7.49 -11.63 -1.96
C SER A 258 6.24 -10.77 -2.12
N VAL A 259 6.41 -9.44 -2.20
CA VAL A 259 5.29 -8.51 -2.48
C VAL A 259 4.60 -8.84 -3.81
N GLY A 260 5.36 -9.20 -4.85
CA GLY A 260 4.80 -9.55 -6.14
C GLY A 260 4.06 -10.89 -6.12
N VAL A 261 4.60 -11.92 -5.45
CA VAL A 261 3.89 -13.20 -5.27
C VAL A 261 2.61 -13.00 -4.44
N LEU A 262 2.65 -12.15 -3.39
CA LEU A 262 1.45 -11.78 -2.63
C LEU A 262 0.41 -11.10 -3.53
N GLY A 263 0.86 -10.18 -4.40
CA GLY A 263 0.00 -9.53 -5.39
C GLY A 263 -0.64 -10.53 -6.36
N ALA A 264 0.14 -11.48 -6.87
CA ALA A 264 -0.36 -12.53 -7.76
C ALA A 264 -1.37 -13.47 -7.06
N LEU A 265 -1.11 -13.83 -5.79
CA LEU A 265 -2.07 -14.59 -4.98
C LEU A 265 -3.37 -13.81 -4.77
N TYR A 266 -3.29 -12.50 -4.52
CA TYR A 266 -4.48 -11.67 -4.32
C TYR A 266 -5.25 -11.45 -5.63
N GLY A 267 -4.55 -11.24 -6.74
CA GLY A 267 -5.18 -11.07 -8.06
C GLY A 267 -5.97 -12.29 -8.53
N GLY A 268 -5.57 -13.49 -8.11
CA GLY A 268 -6.28 -14.76 -8.41
C GLY A 268 -7.26 -15.21 -7.33
N ALA A 269 -7.40 -14.48 -6.21
CA ALA A 269 -8.31 -14.85 -5.13
C ALA A 269 -9.73 -14.35 -5.39
N ASP A 270 -10.73 -15.13 -5.00
CA ASP A 270 -12.15 -14.70 -5.01
C ASP A 270 -12.38 -13.52 -4.04
N LEU A 271 -11.62 -13.51 -2.94
CA LEU A 271 -11.70 -12.49 -1.90
C LEU A 271 -10.39 -12.41 -1.10
N VAL A 272 -10.04 -11.20 -0.67
CA VAL A 272 -8.98 -10.94 0.30
C VAL A 272 -9.60 -10.36 1.57
N VAL A 273 -9.34 -10.94 2.74
CA VAL A 273 -9.71 -10.37 4.04
C VAL A 273 -8.43 -9.98 4.76
N THR A 274 -8.28 -8.71 5.10
CA THR A 274 -7.03 -8.18 5.65
C THR A 274 -7.28 -7.05 6.65
N ASN A 275 -6.32 -6.80 7.54
CA ASN A 275 -6.29 -5.57 8.32
C ASN A 275 -6.03 -4.35 7.42
N ASP A 276 -6.31 -3.14 7.96
CA ASP A 276 -5.91 -1.85 7.35
C ASP A 276 -4.38 -1.68 7.40
N THR A 277 -3.70 -2.27 6.40
CA THR A 277 -2.23 -2.35 6.31
C THR A 277 -1.77 -2.28 4.86
N GLY A 278 -0.44 -2.43 4.64
CA GLY A 278 0.11 -2.52 3.29
C GLY A 278 -0.53 -3.60 2.42
N ALA A 279 -1.02 -4.69 3.01
CA ALA A 279 -1.70 -5.78 2.31
C ALA A 279 -3.03 -5.34 1.68
N SER A 280 -3.81 -4.46 2.34
CA SER A 280 -5.03 -3.90 1.76
C SER A 280 -4.74 -3.08 0.50
N HIS A 281 -3.68 -2.30 0.50
CA HIS A 281 -3.25 -1.54 -0.68
C HIS A 281 -2.73 -2.43 -1.82
N VAL A 282 -2.13 -3.59 -1.50
CA VAL A 282 -1.79 -4.60 -2.51
C VAL A 282 -3.06 -5.15 -3.15
N ALA A 283 -4.08 -5.51 -2.37
CA ALA A 283 -5.36 -5.99 -2.90
C ALA A 283 -6.01 -4.95 -3.84
N VAL A 284 -5.97 -3.66 -3.45
CA VAL A 284 -6.44 -2.56 -4.32
C VAL A 284 -5.62 -2.48 -5.61
N ALA A 285 -4.29 -2.53 -5.51
CA ALA A 285 -3.39 -2.35 -6.64
C ALA A 285 -3.50 -3.47 -7.70
N VAL A 286 -3.88 -4.69 -7.28
CA VAL A 286 -4.14 -5.82 -8.19
C VAL A 286 -5.63 -6.01 -8.48
N LYS A 287 -6.48 -5.06 -8.08
CA LYS A 287 -7.94 -5.05 -8.30
C LYS A 287 -8.67 -6.27 -7.71
N ALA A 288 -8.12 -6.92 -6.69
CA ALA A 288 -8.77 -8.01 -5.96
C ALA A 288 -9.96 -7.47 -5.14
N ARG A 289 -11.03 -8.24 -5.03
CA ARG A 289 -12.09 -7.91 -4.07
C ARG A 289 -11.58 -8.03 -2.66
N SER A 290 -11.96 -7.12 -1.77
CA SER A 290 -11.49 -7.23 -0.39
C SER A 290 -12.47 -6.76 0.68
N VAL A 291 -12.31 -7.35 1.86
CA VAL A 291 -12.86 -6.85 3.13
C VAL A 291 -11.67 -6.40 3.97
N VAL A 292 -11.61 -5.10 4.25
CA VAL A 292 -10.55 -4.48 5.05
C VAL A 292 -11.09 -4.22 6.45
N VAL A 293 -10.47 -4.80 7.46
CA VAL A 293 -10.88 -4.67 8.86
C VAL A 293 -9.88 -3.83 9.63
N GLY A 294 -10.34 -2.93 10.49
CA GLY A 294 -9.43 -2.13 11.31
C GLY A 294 -10.11 -1.06 12.14
N GLY A 295 -9.38 -0.53 13.12
CA GLY A 295 -9.78 0.66 13.87
C GLY A 295 -9.26 1.93 13.21
N PHE A 296 -9.64 2.21 11.98
CA PHE A 296 -9.15 3.31 11.14
C PHE A 296 -8.84 4.59 11.94
N HIS A 297 -7.56 4.85 12.21
CA HIS A 297 -7.14 6.02 13.00
C HIS A 297 -7.40 7.36 12.29
N GLU A 298 -7.46 7.34 10.98
CA GLU A 298 -7.79 8.49 10.14
C GLU A 298 -8.82 8.03 9.08
N PRO A 299 -10.11 8.01 9.44
CA PRO A 299 -11.17 7.60 8.52
C PRO A 299 -11.12 8.37 7.20
N GLY A 300 -11.27 7.65 6.08
CA GLY A 300 -11.24 8.22 4.74
C GLY A 300 -9.85 8.47 4.16
N ARG A 301 -8.79 8.48 4.96
CA ARG A 301 -7.42 8.71 4.45
C ARG A 301 -6.83 7.50 3.74
N TRP A 302 -6.90 6.34 4.38
CA TRP A 302 -6.24 5.12 3.92
C TRP A 302 -7.22 4.11 3.33
N GLU A 303 -8.52 4.38 3.46
CA GLU A 303 -9.56 3.53 2.91
C GLU A 303 -9.45 3.43 1.38
N PRO A 304 -9.74 2.25 0.79
CA PRO A 304 -9.84 2.10 -0.64
C PRO A 304 -10.86 3.07 -1.27
N LEU A 305 -10.54 3.62 -2.44
CA LEU A 305 -11.41 4.57 -3.15
C LEU A 305 -12.63 3.85 -3.76
N ASP A 306 -12.43 2.68 -4.36
CA ASP A 306 -13.50 1.81 -4.88
C ASP A 306 -14.16 1.04 -3.72
N ARG A 307 -15.20 1.64 -3.12
CA ARG A 307 -15.92 1.07 -1.98
C ARG A 307 -16.87 -0.07 -2.35
N GLU A 308 -17.13 -0.31 -3.62
CA GLU A 308 -17.91 -1.45 -4.08
C GLU A 308 -17.08 -2.72 -4.12
N ARG A 309 -15.85 -2.61 -4.60
CA ARG A 309 -14.89 -3.71 -4.67
C ARG A 309 -14.21 -3.98 -3.33
N HIS A 310 -14.06 -2.96 -2.49
CA HIS A 310 -13.34 -3.02 -1.23
C HIS A 310 -14.22 -2.52 -0.08
N ARG A 311 -14.61 -3.42 0.83
CA ARG A 311 -15.43 -3.09 1.99
C ARG A 311 -14.56 -2.82 3.20
N ALA A 312 -14.55 -1.58 3.67
CA ALA A 312 -13.87 -1.21 4.91
C ALA A 312 -14.84 -1.35 6.12
N ILE A 313 -14.47 -2.14 7.11
CA ILE A 313 -15.27 -2.43 8.30
C ILE A 313 -14.49 -1.99 9.53
N ALA A 314 -14.97 -0.96 10.21
CA ALA A 314 -14.42 -0.55 11.50
C ALA A 314 -14.77 -1.61 12.55
N VAL A 315 -13.76 -2.05 13.31
CA VAL A 315 -13.88 -3.11 14.31
C VAL A 315 -13.40 -2.62 15.67
N GLY A 316 -14.07 -3.00 16.75
CA GLY A 316 -13.78 -2.58 18.13
C GLY A 316 -14.68 -3.23 19.19
N ASN A 317 -15.69 -4.01 18.79
CA ASN A 317 -16.64 -4.65 19.71
C ASN A 317 -16.99 -6.10 19.29
N ALA A 318 -17.81 -6.78 20.09
CA ALA A 318 -18.20 -8.18 19.87
C ALA A 318 -19.10 -8.40 18.63
N GLU A 319 -19.88 -7.39 18.21
CA GLU A 319 -20.78 -7.49 17.05
C GLU A 319 -20.03 -7.40 15.70
N ASP A 320 -18.79 -7.02 15.73
CA ASP A 320 -17.98 -6.82 14.52
C ASP A 320 -17.79 -8.10 13.71
N VAL A 321 -17.73 -9.26 14.36
CA VAL A 321 -17.61 -10.55 13.65
C VAL A 321 -18.78 -10.75 12.71
N THR A 322 -20.02 -10.54 13.17
CA THR A 322 -21.23 -10.68 12.33
C THR A 322 -21.21 -9.72 11.14
N ARG A 323 -20.78 -8.46 11.37
CA ARG A 323 -20.67 -7.45 10.30
C ARG A 323 -19.60 -7.83 9.27
N VAL A 324 -18.46 -8.34 9.72
CA VAL A 324 -17.39 -8.79 8.83
C VAL A 324 -17.82 -10.01 8.02
N LEU A 325 -18.48 -11.02 8.65
CA LEU A 325 -19.02 -12.18 7.94
C LEU A 325 -20.05 -11.78 6.88
N GLY A 326 -20.97 -10.85 7.21
CA GLY A 326 -21.92 -10.32 6.23
C GLY A 326 -21.24 -9.64 5.03
N ALA A 327 -20.16 -8.88 5.28
CA ALA A 327 -19.39 -8.25 4.20
C ALA A 327 -18.60 -9.28 3.37
N VAL A 328 -18.09 -10.35 3.99
CA VAL A 328 -17.44 -11.47 3.30
C VAL A 328 -18.43 -12.15 2.35
N ASP A 329 -19.63 -12.51 2.83
CA ASP A 329 -20.66 -13.13 2.01
C ASP A 329 -21.12 -12.23 0.86
N GLU A 330 -21.34 -10.94 1.14
CA GLU A 330 -21.69 -9.95 0.11
C GLU A 330 -20.65 -9.89 -1.00
N GLN A 331 -19.35 -9.79 -0.65
CA GLN A 331 -18.28 -9.68 -1.64
C GLN A 331 -18.10 -10.98 -2.46
N LEU A 332 -18.21 -12.15 -1.83
CA LEU A 332 -18.17 -13.43 -2.52
C LEU A 332 -19.33 -13.62 -3.52
N ASN A 333 -20.56 -13.21 -3.15
CA ASN A 333 -21.72 -13.28 -4.01
C ASN A 333 -21.63 -12.32 -5.20
N ARG A 334 -21.11 -11.11 -4.99
CA ARG A 334 -20.86 -10.15 -6.08
C ARG A 334 -19.81 -10.65 -7.09
N GLY A 335 -18.77 -11.37 -6.62
CA GLY A 335 -17.80 -12.02 -7.51
C GLY A 335 -18.46 -13.01 -8.45
N ARG A 336 -19.21 -13.95 -7.90
CA ARG A 336 -19.93 -15.00 -8.66
C ARG A 336 -20.92 -14.42 -9.68
N ALA A 337 -21.61 -13.32 -9.34
CA ALA A 337 -22.58 -12.71 -10.25
C ALA A 337 -21.89 -12.07 -11.47
N LEU A 338 -20.67 -11.55 -11.33
CA LEU A 338 -19.88 -11.00 -12.44
C LEU A 338 -19.26 -12.09 -13.31
N ASP A 339 -18.74 -13.18 -12.70
CA ASP A 339 -18.18 -14.33 -13.43
C ASP A 339 -19.26 -15.06 -14.26
N ALA A 340 -20.53 -15.02 -13.84
CA ALA A 340 -21.65 -15.60 -14.57
C ALA A 340 -22.12 -14.75 -15.77
N LEU A 341 -21.63 -13.51 -15.92
CA LEU A 341 -21.98 -12.59 -17.01
C LEU A 341 -20.91 -12.56 -18.11
N VAL A 342 -19.77 -13.23 -17.91
CA VAL A 342 -18.65 -13.37 -18.86
C VAL A 342 -18.62 -14.78 -19.43
#